data_ff91335b643eb9933427858d5a190c88
#
_entry.id   ff91335b643eb9933427858d5a190c88
#
_cell.length_a   1.000
_cell.length_b   1.000
_cell.length_c   1.000
_cell.angle_alpha   90.00
_cell.angle_beta   90.00
_cell.angle_gamma   90.00
#
_symmetry.space_group_name_H-M   'P 1'
#
loop_
_entity.id
_entity.type
_entity.pdbx_description
1 polymer ?
#
loop_
_entity_poly.entity_id
_entity_poly.type
_entity_poly.pdbx_seq_one_letter_code
_entity_poly.pdbx_strand_id
1 'polypeptide(L)'
;MVAGTDVSSTSSIAASMSGPVKTANLSLFRPGNIISDDVFFNSSTMTTAQIDAFLRGKVSSCRSGYVCLKDFRQNTPNRASDTYCKGYNGAANESAATIVYRVAQSCGINPQVLIVMLQKEQGLVTHTYPSTKRYDKAMGQGCPDTAGCDPQFAGFFYQVYGAARQMQIYVEGRYFKWYAPGHTWNILYHPNGSCGTAPVYVENKATSALYYYTPYQPNGAALRAGYGEGDGCSSYGNRNFFQYFWDWFGDPQGRSVSGAIADVWHAHGSASGWIGGATDDMRGWASGPGWSQRFANADIFVKAGQPGHTVTGPIRTEYRLVGEVASGLGWPRTDRVVIAGGAYQDFEGGRIYERSDGRAFAIAAPMFALHESVGNVFGAYGWPTSRAYAVAGGSTQTFDHGAAYQTSSGAYLLNESWNSWLTAAGGTAGKYGIPVSSVQSVGTSTQRLLLSKAAAYRTGSTTLAVADQFFAPYAQQDYEKGALGVPKASSKSVAGGSVQEFAGGRSTHRQPARTQSQRWLPRWRARAASARSDSPQRRHR
;
A
#
# COMPACT_ATOMS: atom_id res chain seq x y z
N MET A 1 -24.59 -23.70 -45.91
CA MET A 1 -23.17 -23.55 -46.31
C MET A 1 -22.82 -22.09 -46.24
N VAL A 2 -22.23 -21.62 -45.21
CA VAL A 2 -21.30 -20.49 -45.15
C VAL A 2 -20.43 -20.71 -43.89
N ALA A 3 -19.17 -20.78 -44.12
CA ALA A 3 -18.13 -21.12 -43.16
C ALA A 3 -17.92 -19.98 -42.14
N GLY A 4 -17.83 -20.35 -40.87
CA GLY A 4 -17.30 -19.50 -39.81
C GLY A 4 -15.79 -19.45 -39.85
N THR A 5 -15.23 -18.27 -39.83
CA THR A 5 -13.80 -18.05 -39.61
C THR A 5 -13.55 -17.71 -38.15
N ASP A 6 -13.00 -18.67 -37.41
CA ASP A 6 -12.35 -18.43 -36.14
C ASP A 6 -11.12 -17.56 -36.34
N VAL A 7 -11.11 -16.41 -35.69
CA VAL A 7 -9.88 -15.62 -35.51
C VAL A 7 -9.50 -15.64 -34.03
N SER A 8 -8.79 -16.71 -33.64
CA SER A 8 -8.06 -16.78 -32.39
C SER A 8 -6.74 -16.02 -32.56
N SER A 9 -6.71 -14.74 -32.20
CA SER A 9 -5.47 -13.97 -32.09
C SER A 9 -4.97 -14.00 -30.65
N THR A 10 -4.20 -15.02 -30.31
CA THR A 10 -3.31 -15.00 -29.15
C THR A 10 -2.14 -14.07 -29.47
N SER A 11 -2.29 -12.79 -29.17
CA SER A 11 -1.16 -11.87 -29.09
C SER A 11 -0.35 -12.18 -27.83
N SER A 12 0.70 -12.97 -27.99
CA SER A 12 1.79 -13.07 -27.03
C SER A 12 2.51 -11.73 -26.97
N ILE A 13 2.20 -10.91 -25.99
CA ILE A 13 3.01 -9.75 -25.64
C ILE A 13 4.25 -10.28 -24.95
N ALA A 14 5.30 -10.56 -25.74
CA ALA A 14 6.66 -10.61 -25.24
C ALA A 14 7.05 -9.17 -24.87
N ALA A 15 6.77 -8.79 -23.62
CA ALA A 15 7.28 -7.55 -23.04
C ALA A 15 8.81 -7.65 -23.06
N SER A 16 9.48 -6.85 -23.88
CA SER A 16 10.91 -6.65 -23.83
C SER A 16 11.25 -6.14 -22.42
N MET A 17 11.90 -6.97 -21.62
CA MET A 17 12.42 -6.63 -20.29
C MET A 17 13.69 -5.77 -20.39
N SER A 18 13.58 -4.59 -20.97
CA SER A 18 14.55 -3.51 -20.84
C SER A 18 13.95 -2.40 -19.98
N GLY A 19 13.67 -2.72 -18.72
CA GLY A 19 13.45 -1.69 -17.71
C GLY A 19 14.76 -0.97 -17.39
N PRO A 20 14.73 0.31 -16.97
CA PRO A 20 15.94 1.03 -16.60
C PRO A 20 16.69 0.23 -15.54
N VAL A 21 18.01 0.06 -15.75
CA VAL A 21 18.92 -0.52 -14.77
C VAL A 21 18.78 0.33 -13.50
N LYS A 22 18.17 -0.22 -12.45
CA LYS A 22 18.09 0.48 -11.17
C LYS A 22 19.50 0.54 -10.62
N THR A 23 20.07 1.73 -10.52
CA THR A 23 21.37 1.96 -9.88
C THR A 23 21.17 1.94 -8.38
N ALA A 24 21.89 1.09 -7.66
CA ALA A 24 21.86 1.03 -6.19
C ALA A 24 22.16 2.39 -5.59
N ASN A 25 21.37 2.77 -4.59
CA ASN A 25 21.65 3.97 -3.82
C ASN A 25 22.64 3.65 -2.70
N LEU A 26 23.94 3.83 -2.96
CA LEU A 26 25.00 3.57 -1.98
C LEU A 26 25.01 4.54 -0.79
N SER A 27 24.26 5.63 -0.82
CA SER A 27 24.07 6.48 0.36
C SER A 27 23.25 5.77 1.46
N LEU A 28 22.53 4.71 1.10
CA LEU A 28 21.78 3.87 2.03
C LEU A 28 22.60 2.69 2.57
N PHE A 29 23.85 2.51 2.12
CA PHE A 29 24.73 1.48 2.64
C PHE A 29 24.96 1.69 4.14
N ARG A 30 24.64 0.70 4.95
CA ARG A 30 24.87 0.69 6.40
C ARG A 30 25.84 -0.43 6.74
N PRO A 31 27.05 -0.11 7.21
CA PRO A 31 28.05 -1.14 7.50
C PRO A 31 27.60 -2.14 8.59
N GLY A 32 26.73 -1.72 9.52
CA GLY A 32 26.17 -2.59 10.56
C GLY A 32 24.99 -3.44 10.10
N ASN A 33 24.40 -3.12 8.95
CA ASN A 33 23.26 -3.84 8.36
C ASN A 33 23.39 -3.86 6.84
N ILE A 34 24.30 -4.66 6.33
CA ILE A 34 24.54 -4.80 4.88
C ILE A 34 23.35 -5.50 4.21
N ILE A 35 22.81 -6.51 4.88
CA ILE A 35 21.62 -7.26 4.50
C ILE A 35 20.92 -7.72 5.79
N SER A 36 19.59 -7.71 5.81
CA SER A 36 18.83 -8.19 6.96
C SER A 36 18.82 -9.72 7.04
N ASP A 37 18.64 -10.25 8.26
CA ASP A 37 18.48 -11.70 8.48
C ASP A 37 17.27 -12.25 7.69
N ASP A 38 16.15 -11.51 7.67
CA ASP A 38 14.92 -11.89 6.97
C ASP A 38 15.14 -12.05 5.46
N VAL A 39 15.96 -11.21 4.85
CA VAL A 39 16.31 -11.34 3.44
C VAL A 39 17.33 -12.44 3.22
N PHE A 40 18.38 -12.51 4.04
CA PHE A 40 19.51 -13.43 3.85
C PHE A 40 19.11 -14.90 4.01
N PHE A 41 18.27 -15.22 4.99
CA PHE A 41 17.86 -16.59 5.32
C PHE A 41 16.55 -17.03 4.68
N ASN A 42 15.93 -16.19 3.84
CA ASN A 42 14.71 -16.57 3.12
C ASN A 42 15.03 -17.44 1.90
N SER A 43 15.09 -18.75 2.08
CA SER A 43 15.38 -19.69 1.00
C SER A 43 14.27 -19.83 -0.05
N SER A 44 13.09 -19.25 0.17
CA SER A 44 11.92 -19.37 -0.70
C SER A 44 11.73 -18.22 -1.70
N THR A 45 12.72 -17.31 -1.83
CA THR A 45 12.59 -16.10 -2.66
C THR A 45 12.53 -16.37 -4.16
N MET A 46 13.08 -17.48 -4.65
CA MET A 46 13.07 -17.86 -6.08
C MET A 46 12.91 -19.38 -6.23
N THR A 47 12.15 -19.78 -7.25
CA THR A 47 12.09 -21.17 -7.75
C THR A 47 13.24 -21.43 -8.73
N THR A 48 13.47 -22.72 -9.07
CA THR A 48 14.43 -23.11 -10.10
C THR A 48 14.15 -22.42 -11.45
N ALA A 49 12.88 -22.34 -11.86
CA ALA A 49 12.50 -21.69 -13.12
C ALA A 49 12.78 -20.18 -13.11
N GLN A 50 12.55 -19.52 -11.98
CA GLN A 50 12.85 -18.10 -11.82
C GLN A 50 14.35 -17.82 -11.82
N ILE A 51 15.16 -18.70 -11.21
CA ILE A 51 16.64 -18.61 -11.27
C ILE A 51 17.12 -18.80 -12.71
N ASP A 52 16.63 -19.82 -13.43
CA ASP A 52 17.01 -20.05 -14.83
C ASP A 52 16.64 -18.85 -15.71
N ALA A 53 15.42 -18.33 -15.59
CA ALA A 53 14.98 -17.14 -16.31
C ALA A 53 15.84 -15.90 -15.99
N PHE A 54 16.21 -15.71 -14.73
CA PHE A 54 17.09 -14.62 -14.31
C PHE A 54 18.48 -14.74 -14.96
N LEU A 55 19.12 -15.92 -14.90
CA LEU A 55 20.44 -16.13 -15.49
C LEU A 55 20.42 -15.93 -17.01
N ARG A 56 19.36 -16.40 -17.69
CA ARG A 56 19.17 -16.16 -19.15
C ARG A 56 18.94 -14.69 -19.47
N GLY A 57 18.26 -13.95 -18.62
CA GLY A 57 18.08 -12.51 -18.74
C GLY A 57 19.38 -11.70 -18.58
N LYS A 58 20.39 -12.24 -17.86
CA LYS A 58 21.68 -11.58 -17.66
C LYS A 58 22.68 -11.81 -18.79
N VAL A 59 22.59 -12.93 -19.50
CA VAL A 59 23.49 -13.27 -20.63
C VAL A 59 22.62 -13.77 -21.78
N SER A 60 22.51 -12.98 -22.85
CA SER A 60 21.76 -13.35 -24.06
C SER A 60 22.47 -14.47 -24.83
N SER A 61 23.77 -14.34 -25.03
CA SER A 61 24.59 -15.32 -25.74
C SER A 61 25.96 -15.52 -25.08
N CYS A 62 26.41 -16.76 -25.05
CA CYS A 62 27.75 -17.12 -24.60
C CYS A 62 28.71 -17.13 -25.79
N ARG A 63 29.95 -16.70 -25.59
CA ARG A 63 30.98 -16.75 -26.62
C ARG A 63 31.24 -18.20 -27.01
N SER A 64 31.40 -18.46 -28.32
CA SER A 64 31.69 -19.79 -28.85
C SER A 64 32.88 -20.45 -28.13
N GLY A 65 32.76 -21.73 -27.81
CA GLY A 65 33.76 -22.49 -27.07
C GLY A 65 33.72 -22.34 -25.55
N TYR A 66 32.78 -21.53 -25.00
CA TYR A 66 32.59 -21.37 -23.55
C TYR A 66 31.18 -21.81 -23.13
N VAL A 67 31.03 -22.18 -21.88
CA VAL A 67 29.74 -22.52 -21.26
C VAL A 67 29.42 -21.47 -20.16
N CYS A 68 28.45 -20.60 -20.40
CA CYS A 68 28.02 -19.59 -19.42
C CYS A 68 27.17 -20.21 -18.33
N LEU A 69 27.07 -19.52 -17.19
CA LEU A 69 26.36 -20.05 -16.02
C LEU A 69 24.92 -20.51 -16.33
N LYS A 70 24.19 -19.78 -17.20
CA LYS A 70 22.82 -20.13 -17.63
C LYS A 70 22.69 -21.48 -18.32
N ASP A 71 23.78 -21.96 -18.92
CA ASP A 71 23.84 -23.23 -19.70
C ASP A 71 24.69 -24.29 -19.00
N PHE A 72 25.33 -23.94 -17.86
CA PHE A 72 26.20 -24.82 -17.11
C PHE A 72 25.42 -25.96 -16.46
N ARG A 73 25.98 -27.17 -16.60
CA ARG A 73 25.43 -28.40 -16.00
C ARG A 73 26.57 -29.29 -15.50
N GLN A 74 26.26 -30.03 -14.42
CA GLN A 74 27.17 -31.03 -13.88
C GLN A 74 26.42 -32.15 -13.16
N ASN A 75 27.09 -33.28 -12.93
CA ASN A 75 26.66 -34.29 -11.99
C ASN A 75 26.99 -33.79 -10.58
N THR A 76 26.04 -33.93 -9.66
CA THR A 76 26.19 -33.53 -8.25
C THR A 76 26.28 -34.75 -7.34
N PRO A 77 27.09 -34.71 -6.26
CA PRO A 77 27.18 -35.80 -5.30
C PRO A 77 26.07 -35.74 -4.24
N ASN A 78 25.85 -36.86 -3.55
CA ASN A 78 25.09 -36.90 -2.32
C ASN A 78 25.85 -36.18 -1.19
N ARG A 79 25.12 -35.47 -0.34
CA ARG A 79 25.59 -34.91 0.93
C ARG A 79 24.65 -35.31 2.04
N ALA A 80 25.17 -35.88 3.10
CA ALA A 80 24.39 -36.17 4.31
C ALA A 80 23.94 -34.85 4.96
N SER A 81 22.81 -34.90 5.68
CA SER A 81 22.40 -33.79 6.55
C SER A 81 23.36 -33.63 7.70
N ASP A 82 23.57 -32.37 8.12
CA ASP A 82 24.30 -32.02 9.33
C ASP A 82 23.61 -30.86 10.08
N THR A 83 24.25 -30.26 11.05
CA THR A 83 23.70 -29.16 11.85
C THR A 83 23.37 -27.91 10.99
N TYR A 84 24.04 -27.76 9.85
CA TYR A 84 24.02 -26.54 9.04
C TYR A 84 23.17 -26.64 7.77
N CYS A 85 23.09 -27.86 7.19
CA CYS A 85 22.34 -28.11 5.96
C CYS A 85 21.55 -29.42 6.08
N LYS A 86 20.34 -29.45 5.49
CA LYS A 86 19.43 -30.63 5.49
C LYS A 86 19.92 -31.79 4.60
N GLY A 87 21.13 -31.69 4.03
CA GLY A 87 21.70 -32.63 3.07
C GLY A 87 21.32 -32.32 1.63
N TYR A 88 21.88 -33.11 0.69
CA TYR A 88 21.65 -32.92 -0.74
C TYR A 88 21.66 -34.29 -1.44
N ASN A 89 20.59 -34.62 -2.13
CA ASN A 89 20.53 -35.84 -2.95
C ASN A 89 21.10 -35.51 -4.33
N GLY A 90 22.27 -36.04 -4.65
CA GLY A 90 22.93 -35.81 -5.93
C GLY A 90 22.10 -36.32 -7.11
N ALA A 91 22.34 -35.73 -8.28
CA ALA A 91 21.70 -36.12 -9.53
C ALA A 91 22.62 -35.89 -10.73
N ALA A 92 22.33 -36.59 -11.81
CA ALA A 92 23.07 -36.39 -13.09
C ALA A 92 22.58 -35.11 -13.79
N ASN A 93 23.50 -34.43 -14.44
CA ASN A 93 23.23 -33.33 -15.37
C ASN A 93 22.38 -32.18 -14.81
N GLU A 94 22.58 -31.83 -13.52
CA GLU A 94 21.86 -30.71 -12.90
C GLU A 94 22.33 -29.35 -13.45
N SER A 95 21.37 -28.47 -13.73
CA SER A 95 21.68 -27.09 -14.16
C SER A 95 22.18 -26.25 -12.98
N ALA A 96 22.94 -25.20 -13.28
CA ALA A 96 23.36 -24.22 -12.25
C ALA A 96 22.16 -23.66 -11.48
N ALA A 97 21.03 -23.37 -12.14
CA ALA A 97 19.80 -22.92 -11.49
C ALA A 97 19.24 -23.95 -10.50
N THR A 98 19.24 -25.24 -10.88
CA THR A 98 18.81 -26.34 -9.99
C THR A 98 19.74 -26.47 -8.77
N ILE A 99 21.05 -26.40 -8.99
CA ILE A 99 22.05 -26.48 -7.92
C ILE A 99 21.87 -25.33 -6.93
N VAL A 100 21.80 -24.08 -7.41
CA VAL A 100 21.60 -22.91 -6.56
C VAL A 100 20.30 -23.02 -5.74
N TYR A 101 19.19 -23.39 -6.38
CA TYR A 101 17.91 -23.58 -5.70
C TYR A 101 17.99 -24.64 -4.60
N ARG A 102 18.49 -25.83 -4.94
CA ARG A 102 18.52 -26.97 -4.01
C ARG A 102 19.51 -26.75 -2.86
N VAL A 103 20.63 -26.10 -3.10
CA VAL A 103 21.56 -25.68 -2.05
C VAL A 103 20.92 -24.63 -1.15
N ALA A 104 20.22 -23.65 -1.71
CA ALA A 104 19.46 -22.65 -0.94
C ALA A 104 18.46 -23.31 0.00
N GLN A 105 17.68 -24.28 -0.50
CA GLN A 105 16.73 -25.04 0.31
C GLN A 105 17.41 -25.90 1.40
N SER A 106 18.53 -26.55 1.04
CA SER A 106 19.28 -27.41 1.95
C SER A 106 19.87 -26.64 3.13
N CYS A 107 20.51 -25.50 2.86
CA CYS A 107 21.25 -24.73 3.86
C CYS A 107 20.47 -23.53 4.42
N GLY A 108 19.22 -23.28 3.99
CA GLY A 108 18.41 -22.17 4.50
C GLY A 108 18.99 -20.80 4.16
N ILE A 109 19.58 -20.65 2.96
CA ILE A 109 20.12 -19.38 2.45
C ILE A 109 19.27 -18.92 1.28
N ASN A 110 19.06 -17.62 1.17
CA ASN A 110 18.35 -17.02 0.05
C ASN A 110 19.12 -17.30 -1.28
N PRO A 111 18.47 -17.89 -2.32
CA PRO A 111 19.11 -18.12 -3.62
C PRO A 111 19.63 -16.83 -4.27
N GLN A 112 18.99 -15.68 -4.02
CA GLN A 112 19.46 -14.35 -4.48
C GLN A 112 20.84 -14.00 -3.89
N VAL A 113 21.07 -14.32 -2.62
CA VAL A 113 22.37 -14.17 -1.97
C VAL A 113 23.44 -15.00 -2.67
N LEU A 114 23.15 -16.28 -2.96
CA LEU A 114 24.09 -17.16 -3.65
C LEU A 114 24.40 -16.64 -5.07
N ILE A 115 23.40 -16.14 -5.79
CA ILE A 115 23.56 -15.54 -7.12
C ILE A 115 24.45 -14.28 -7.04
N VAL A 116 24.22 -13.41 -6.08
CA VAL A 116 25.05 -12.20 -5.89
C VAL A 116 26.49 -12.55 -5.54
N MET A 117 26.70 -13.57 -4.71
CA MET A 117 28.03 -14.02 -4.37
C MET A 117 28.77 -14.61 -5.58
N LEU A 118 28.11 -15.41 -6.44
CA LEU A 118 28.69 -15.90 -7.70
C LEU A 118 29.14 -14.75 -8.62
N GLN A 119 28.38 -13.65 -8.63
CA GLN A 119 28.77 -12.45 -9.36
C GLN A 119 29.93 -11.72 -8.72
N LYS A 120 29.85 -11.51 -7.41
CA LYS A 120 30.84 -10.76 -6.65
C LYS A 120 32.23 -11.41 -6.74
N GLU A 121 32.29 -12.76 -6.63
CA GLU A 121 33.57 -13.49 -6.57
C GLU A 121 34.18 -13.71 -7.94
N GLN A 122 33.42 -14.17 -8.94
CA GLN A 122 33.95 -14.57 -10.22
C GLN A 122 33.26 -13.92 -11.43
N GLY A 123 32.31 -13.05 -11.21
CA GLY A 123 31.53 -12.42 -12.28
C GLY A 123 30.67 -13.41 -13.07
N LEU A 124 30.41 -14.61 -12.54
CA LEU A 124 29.85 -15.73 -13.31
C LEU A 124 28.44 -15.44 -13.86
N VAL A 125 27.64 -14.64 -13.16
CA VAL A 125 26.25 -14.37 -13.58
C VAL A 125 26.16 -13.60 -14.89
N THR A 126 27.13 -12.69 -15.14
CA THR A 126 27.15 -11.83 -16.34
C THR A 126 28.27 -12.20 -17.32
N HIS A 127 29.08 -13.22 -17.00
CA HIS A 127 30.24 -13.57 -17.80
C HIS A 127 29.84 -14.30 -19.09
N THR A 128 30.33 -13.82 -20.25
CA THR A 128 30.02 -14.40 -21.56
C THR A 128 31.07 -15.39 -22.06
N TYR A 129 32.23 -15.50 -21.37
CA TYR A 129 33.34 -16.43 -21.73
C TYR A 129 34.06 -16.95 -20.47
N PRO A 130 33.33 -17.56 -19.48
CA PRO A 130 33.93 -18.03 -18.23
C PRO A 130 34.88 -19.21 -18.50
N SER A 131 36.07 -19.17 -17.91
CA SER A 131 36.98 -20.32 -17.90
C SER A 131 36.53 -21.36 -16.87
N THR A 132 36.98 -22.63 -17.03
CA THR A 132 36.74 -23.71 -16.05
C THR A 132 37.24 -23.35 -14.67
N LYS A 133 38.38 -22.66 -14.57
CA LYS A 133 38.95 -22.18 -13.31
C LYS A 133 38.01 -21.25 -12.53
N ARG A 134 37.11 -20.51 -13.20
CA ARG A 134 36.10 -19.69 -12.52
C ARG A 134 35.03 -20.54 -11.85
N TYR A 135 34.67 -21.68 -12.45
CA TYR A 135 33.75 -22.64 -11.83
C TYR A 135 34.38 -23.37 -10.64
N ASP A 136 35.71 -23.69 -10.75
CA ASP A 136 36.45 -24.33 -9.67
C ASP A 136 36.58 -23.45 -8.41
N LYS A 137 36.46 -22.12 -8.58
CA LYS A 137 36.55 -21.11 -7.50
C LYS A 137 35.32 -20.22 -7.42
N ALA A 138 34.17 -20.72 -7.82
CA ALA A 138 32.95 -19.93 -8.10
C ALA A 138 32.55 -18.99 -6.97
N MET A 139 32.76 -19.40 -5.72
CA MET A 139 32.41 -18.66 -4.51
C MET A 139 33.66 -18.27 -3.68
N GLY A 140 34.87 -18.64 -4.08
CA GLY A 140 36.08 -18.45 -3.26
C GLY A 140 36.17 -19.35 -2.03
N GLN A 141 35.26 -20.32 -1.90
CA GLN A 141 35.24 -21.23 -0.76
C GLN A 141 36.51 -22.10 -0.71
N GLY A 142 37.17 -22.12 0.45
CA GLY A 142 38.43 -22.86 0.63
C GLY A 142 39.61 -22.27 -0.14
N CYS A 143 39.58 -21.00 -0.54
CA CYS A 143 40.64 -20.29 -1.24
C CYS A 143 41.17 -19.12 -0.41
N PRO A 144 41.98 -19.35 0.64
CA PRO A 144 42.53 -18.27 1.44
C PRO A 144 43.55 -17.44 0.65
N ASP A 145 43.65 -16.15 0.90
CA ASP A 145 44.56 -15.22 0.24
C ASP A 145 46.06 -15.58 0.44
N THR A 146 46.36 -16.35 1.47
CA THR A 146 47.73 -16.68 1.90
C THR A 146 48.23 -18.05 1.45
N ALA A 147 47.36 -18.88 0.84
CA ALA A 147 47.69 -20.26 0.40
C ALA A 147 46.90 -20.63 -0.85
N GLY A 148 47.27 -21.77 -1.48
CA GLY A 148 46.47 -22.33 -2.57
C GLY A 148 45.08 -22.74 -2.13
N CYS A 149 44.13 -22.80 -3.10
CA CYS A 149 42.78 -23.27 -2.80
C CYS A 149 42.81 -24.76 -2.41
N ASP A 150 42.00 -25.13 -1.42
CA ASP A 150 41.79 -26.51 -1.00
C ASP A 150 41.08 -27.30 -2.12
N PRO A 151 41.70 -28.36 -2.68
CA PRO A 151 41.14 -29.13 -3.78
C PRO A 151 39.78 -29.77 -3.46
N GLN A 152 39.46 -30.04 -2.19
CA GLN A 152 38.17 -30.62 -1.78
C GLN A 152 36.97 -29.72 -2.07
N PHE A 153 37.20 -28.42 -2.24
CA PHE A 153 36.16 -27.44 -2.58
C PHE A 153 36.18 -27.07 -4.08
N ALA A 154 37.03 -27.67 -4.88
CA ALA A 154 37.09 -27.37 -6.31
C ALA A 154 35.81 -27.85 -7.05
N GLY A 155 35.29 -27.02 -7.96
CA GLY A 155 34.12 -27.28 -8.77
C GLY A 155 32.84 -26.61 -8.28
N PHE A 156 31.96 -26.26 -9.20
CA PHE A 156 30.82 -25.37 -8.97
C PHE A 156 29.93 -25.83 -7.83
N PHE A 157 29.54 -27.11 -7.80
CA PHE A 157 28.68 -27.63 -6.71
C PHE A 157 29.35 -27.45 -5.33
N TYR A 158 30.62 -27.85 -5.20
CA TYR A 158 31.34 -27.79 -3.95
C TYR A 158 31.54 -26.35 -3.48
N GLN A 159 31.74 -25.43 -4.40
CA GLN A 159 31.84 -24.00 -4.13
C GLN A 159 30.50 -23.44 -3.59
N VAL A 160 29.39 -23.72 -4.27
CA VAL A 160 28.07 -23.20 -3.87
C VAL A 160 27.58 -23.84 -2.56
N TYR A 161 27.66 -25.17 -2.44
CA TYR A 161 27.27 -25.90 -1.23
C TYR A 161 28.17 -25.55 -0.04
N GLY A 162 29.49 -25.55 -0.27
CA GLY A 162 30.47 -25.22 0.78
C GLY A 162 30.29 -23.79 1.30
N ALA A 163 30.12 -22.81 0.42
CA ALA A 163 29.91 -21.42 0.81
C ALA A 163 28.58 -21.23 1.58
N ALA A 164 27.47 -21.79 1.10
CA ALA A 164 26.19 -21.74 1.80
C ALA A 164 26.26 -22.37 3.19
N ARG A 165 26.90 -23.52 3.30
CA ARG A 165 27.13 -24.20 4.59
C ARG A 165 28.04 -23.38 5.51
N GLN A 166 29.09 -22.76 4.97
CA GLN A 166 30.02 -21.91 5.73
C GLN A 166 29.31 -20.67 6.30
N MET A 167 28.37 -20.08 5.58
CA MET A 167 27.55 -18.98 6.11
C MET A 167 26.78 -19.40 7.37
N GLN A 168 26.21 -20.61 7.39
CA GLN A 168 25.55 -21.15 8.60
C GLN A 168 26.53 -21.39 9.75
N ILE A 169 27.75 -21.83 9.46
CA ILE A 169 28.81 -22.00 10.48
C ILE A 169 29.18 -20.64 11.10
N TYR A 170 29.30 -19.60 10.28
CA TYR A 170 29.63 -18.24 10.75
C TYR A 170 28.55 -17.72 11.72
N VAL A 171 27.28 -17.93 11.44
CA VAL A 171 26.17 -17.39 12.25
C VAL A 171 25.83 -18.23 13.48
N GLU A 172 26.26 -19.48 13.53
CA GLU A 172 26.08 -20.34 14.70
C GLU A 172 26.84 -19.81 15.92
N GLY A 173 27.98 -19.15 15.71
CA GLY A 173 28.73 -18.43 16.74
C GLY A 173 29.60 -19.31 17.67
N ARG A 174 29.67 -20.64 17.47
CA ARG A 174 30.48 -21.53 18.32
C ARG A 174 31.98 -21.28 18.16
N TYR A 175 32.42 -21.19 16.91
CA TYR A 175 33.84 -21.02 16.56
C TYR A 175 34.17 -19.61 16.11
N PHE A 176 33.16 -18.89 15.60
CA PHE A 176 33.27 -17.57 14.99
C PHE A 176 32.64 -16.53 15.93
N LYS A 177 33.44 -15.90 16.80
CA LYS A 177 32.95 -14.94 17.80
C LYS A 177 33.25 -13.47 17.47
N TRP A 178 34.03 -13.23 16.42
CA TRP A 178 34.31 -11.89 15.91
C TRP A 178 33.12 -11.44 15.07
N TYR A 179 32.93 -10.16 14.95
CA TYR A 179 31.77 -9.59 14.24
C TYR A 179 30.41 -10.06 14.77
N ALA A 180 30.34 -10.60 15.98
CA ALA A 180 29.08 -11.08 16.55
C ALA A 180 28.04 -9.96 16.60
N PRO A 181 26.76 -10.27 16.31
CA PRO A 181 25.68 -9.29 16.37
C PRO A 181 25.48 -8.73 17.77
N GLY A 182 24.98 -7.48 17.86
CA GLY A 182 24.76 -6.80 19.12
C GLY A 182 26.02 -6.17 19.75
N HIS A 183 27.15 -6.20 19.05
CA HIS A 183 28.42 -5.64 19.49
C HIS A 183 29.03 -4.68 18.47
N THR A 184 29.84 -3.75 18.97
CA THR A 184 30.62 -2.84 18.13
C THR A 184 32.00 -3.41 17.88
N TRP A 185 32.39 -3.49 16.61
CA TRP A 185 33.68 -4.01 16.16
C TRP A 185 34.44 -2.96 15.36
N ASN A 186 35.75 -2.87 15.55
CA ASN A 186 36.60 -2.05 14.70
C ASN A 186 36.92 -2.84 13.42
N ILE A 187 36.23 -2.51 12.33
CA ILE A 187 36.34 -3.19 11.06
C ILE A 187 37.31 -2.43 10.15
N LEU A 188 38.26 -3.15 9.57
CA LEU A 188 39.25 -2.60 8.64
C LEU A 188 38.60 -2.07 7.36
N TYR A 189 39.19 -1.03 6.78
CA TYR A 189 38.82 -0.56 5.44
C TYR A 189 39.53 -1.32 4.32
N HIS A 190 40.72 -1.89 4.62
CA HIS A 190 41.58 -2.53 3.61
C HIS A 190 42.48 -3.58 4.27
N PRO A 191 42.97 -4.61 3.52
CA PRO A 191 44.02 -5.53 4.02
C PRO A 191 45.25 -4.82 4.56
N ASN A 192 45.64 -3.70 3.96
CA ASN A 192 46.70 -2.85 4.53
C ASN A 192 46.17 -2.12 5.77
N GLY A 193 46.64 -2.53 6.96
CA GLY A 193 46.24 -1.96 8.24
C GLY A 193 46.50 -0.46 8.40
N SER A 194 47.40 0.13 7.60
CA SER A 194 47.64 1.58 7.61
C SER A 194 46.43 2.40 7.09
N CYS A 195 45.50 1.76 6.39
CA CYS A 195 44.24 2.37 5.97
C CYS A 195 43.24 2.58 7.11
N GLY A 196 43.52 2.04 8.28
CA GLY A 196 42.70 2.23 9.47
C GLY A 196 41.43 1.39 9.55
N THR A 197 40.67 1.67 10.58
CA THR A 197 39.41 1.01 10.92
C THR A 197 38.33 2.05 11.23
N ALA A 198 37.06 1.64 11.26
CA ALA A 198 36.02 2.38 11.94
C ALA A 198 35.15 1.44 12.81
N PRO A 199 34.58 1.95 13.90
CA PRO A 199 33.66 1.19 14.72
C PRO A 199 32.33 0.96 13.97
N VAL A 200 31.90 -0.31 13.96
CA VAL A 200 30.64 -0.74 13.35
C VAL A 200 29.85 -1.54 14.38
N TYR A 201 28.67 -1.09 14.72
CA TYR A 201 27.71 -1.90 15.47
C TYR A 201 27.07 -2.89 14.52
N VAL A 202 27.39 -4.18 14.66
CA VAL A 202 26.84 -5.25 13.81
C VAL A 202 25.44 -5.60 14.32
N GLU A 203 24.42 -5.32 13.50
CA GLU A 203 23.03 -5.40 13.91
C GLU A 203 22.45 -6.82 13.83
N ASN A 204 22.94 -7.67 12.91
CA ASN A 204 22.33 -8.96 12.60
C ASN A 204 23.36 -10.02 12.18
N LYS A 205 22.90 -11.29 12.13
CA LYS A 205 23.72 -12.46 11.80
C LYS A 205 24.19 -12.47 10.35
N ALA A 206 23.36 -12.03 9.43
CA ALA A 206 23.68 -11.97 8.00
C ALA A 206 24.85 -11.03 7.71
N THR A 207 24.86 -9.85 8.31
CA THR A 207 25.97 -8.89 8.21
C THR A 207 27.23 -9.43 8.89
N SER A 208 27.10 -10.11 10.02
CA SER A 208 28.21 -10.82 10.66
C SER A 208 28.84 -11.85 9.71
N ALA A 209 28.03 -12.71 9.08
CA ALA A 209 28.49 -13.71 8.11
C ALA A 209 29.22 -13.08 6.92
N LEU A 210 28.73 -11.95 6.41
CA LEU A 210 29.39 -11.22 5.32
C LEU A 210 30.76 -10.66 5.73
N TYR A 211 30.94 -10.22 6.99
CA TYR A 211 32.25 -9.79 7.51
C TYR A 211 33.21 -10.95 7.75
N TYR A 212 32.73 -12.13 8.11
CA TYR A 212 33.58 -13.31 8.13
C TYR A 212 34.03 -13.72 6.71
N TYR A 213 33.16 -13.53 5.74
CA TYR A 213 33.47 -13.84 4.36
C TYR A 213 34.37 -12.77 3.69
N THR A 214 34.13 -11.49 3.98
CA THR A 214 34.90 -10.33 3.48
C THR A 214 35.13 -9.35 4.64
N PRO A 215 36.28 -9.41 5.35
CA PRO A 215 36.48 -8.73 6.62
C PRO A 215 36.78 -7.23 6.50
N TYR A 216 36.25 -6.58 5.48
CA TYR A 216 36.49 -5.16 5.20
C TYR A 216 35.18 -4.41 4.98
N GLN A 217 35.09 -3.19 5.55
CA GLN A 217 34.02 -2.27 5.21
C GLN A 217 34.46 -1.31 4.09
N PRO A 218 33.56 -0.89 3.18
CA PRO A 218 33.90 0.14 2.20
C PRO A 218 34.12 1.48 2.89
N ASN A 219 35.17 2.20 2.49
CA ASN A 219 35.38 3.58 2.92
C ASN A 219 34.50 4.57 2.10
N GLY A 220 34.51 5.85 2.49
CA GLY A 220 33.72 6.87 1.80
C GLY A 220 34.09 7.03 0.30
N ALA A 221 35.37 6.80 -0.08
CA ALA A 221 35.80 6.86 -1.46
C ALA A 221 35.22 5.70 -2.28
N ALA A 222 35.23 4.47 -1.73
CA ALA A 222 34.60 3.31 -2.35
C ALA A 222 33.10 3.52 -2.59
N LEU A 223 32.37 4.08 -1.62
CA LEU A 223 30.92 4.33 -1.74
C LEU A 223 30.62 5.41 -2.79
N ARG A 224 31.40 6.50 -2.81
CA ARG A 224 31.22 7.57 -3.83
C ARG A 224 31.56 7.12 -5.25
N ALA A 225 32.50 6.18 -5.39
CA ALA A 225 32.93 5.67 -6.70
C ALA A 225 31.86 4.79 -7.38
N GLY A 226 30.81 4.37 -6.69
CA GLY A 226 29.76 3.53 -7.28
C GLY A 226 30.31 2.20 -7.78
N TYR A 227 30.24 1.98 -9.09
CA TYR A 227 30.83 0.79 -9.76
C TYR A 227 32.32 0.98 -10.11
N GLY A 228 32.84 2.17 -9.95
CA GLY A 228 34.24 2.50 -10.20
C GLY A 228 35.15 2.17 -9.01
N GLU A 229 36.40 2.60 -9.14
CA GLU A 229 37.45 2.47 -8.12
C GLU A 229 37.47 3.73 -7.24
N GLY A 230 37.67 3.54 -5.94
CA GLY A 230 37.89 4.60 -4.98
C GLY A 230 39.39 4.95 -4.88
N ASP A 231 39.87 5.11 -3.66
CA ASP A 231 41.28 5.36 -3.36
C ASP A 231 42.05 4.07 -3.03
N GLY A 232 43.33 4.18 -2.74
CA GLY A 232 44.20 3.06 -2.39
C GLY A 232 43.87 2.33 -1.09
N CYS A 233 42.92 2.86 -0.30
CA CYS A 233 42.40 2.26 0.92
C CYS A 233 40.96 1.72 0.76
N SER A 234 40.45 1.67 -0.45
CA SER A 234 39.10 1.22 -0.74
C SER A 234 39.00 -0.30 -0.88
N SER A 235 38.03 -0.91 -0.19
CA SER A 235 37.64 -2.32 -0.39
C SER A 235 36.22 -2.38 -0.96
N TYR A 236 36.02 -3.36 -1.84
CA TYR A 236 34.81 -3.39 -2.66
C TYR A 236 33.88 -4.57 -2.39
N GLY A 237 34.33 -5.60 -1.63
CA GLY A 237 33.58 -6.84 -1.49
C GLY A 237 32.18 -6.66 -0.93
N ASN A 238 32.01 -6.02 0.22
CA ASN A 238 30.70 -5.77 0.83
C ASN A 238 29.92 -4.65 0.11
N ARG A 239 30.61 -3.64 -0.50
CA ARG A 239 29.98 -2.67 -1.37
C ARG A 239 29.34 -3.35 -2.59
N ASN A 240 30.10 -4.19 -3.29
CA ASN A 240 29.63 -4.88 -4.49
C ASN A 240 28.51 -5.87 -4.17
N PHE A 241 28.56 -6.56 -3.01
CA PHE A 241 27.48 -7.41 -2.55
C PHE A 241 26.17 -6.59 -2.41
N PHE A 242 26.20 -5.49 -1.66
CA PHE A 242 25.06 -4.60 -1.46
C PHE A 242 24.53 -4.07 -2.80
N GLN A 243 25.44 -3.62 -3.66
CA GLN A 243 25.12 -2.99 -4.95
C GLN A 243 24.48 -3.99 -5.93
N TYR A 244 25.05 -5.18 -6.12
CA TYR A 244 24.47 -6.21 -6.98
C TYR A 244 23.14 -6.73 -6.43
N PHE A 245 23.03 -6.89 -5.12
CA PHE A 245 21.77 -7.31 -4.52
C PHE A 245 20.67 -6.27 -4.78
N TRP A 246 20.99 -5.00 -4.53
CA TRP A 246 20.05 -3.89 -4.75
C TRP A 246 19.60 -3.81 -6.21
N ASP A 247 20.52 -3.82 -7.15
CA ASP A 247 20.22 -3.67 -8.58
C ASP A 247 19.40 -4.82 -9.16
N TRP A 248 19.53 -6.01 -8.58
CA TRP A 248 18.91 -7.21 -9.11
C TRP A 248 17.66 -7.62 -8.36
N PHE A 249 17.60 -7.40 -7.06
CA PHE A 249 16.57 -7.95 -6.18
C PHE A 249 15.93 -6.91 -5.26
N GLY A 250 16.40 -5.66 -5.28
CA GLY A 250 15.93 -4.56 -4.43
C GLY A 250 16.74 -4.43 -3.14
N ASP A 251 16.18 -3.68 -2.18
CA ASP A 251 16.87 -3.33 -0.94
C ASP A 251 17.26 -4.59 -0.14
N PRO A 252 18.58 -4.86 0.07
CA PRO A 252 19.01 -5.99 0.88
C PRO A 252 18.66 -5.82 2.38
N GLN A 253 18.41 -4.60 2.83
CA GLN A 253 17.94 -4.30 4.18
C GLN A 253 16.42 -4.33 4.29
N GLY A 254 15.75 -4.55 3.15
CA GLY A 254 14.31 -4.61 2.99
C GLY A 254 13.67 -5.77 3.74
N ARG A 255 12.36 -5.73 3.78
CA ARG A 255 11.55 -6.71 4.49
C ARG A 255 11.38 -7.99 3.69
N SER A 256 11.33 -9.12 4.37
CA SER A 256 11.02 -10.39 3.73
C SER A 256 9.61 -10.38 3.15
N VAL A 257 9.43 -11.04 2.00
CA VAL A 257 8.13 -11.24 1.37
C VAL A 257 7.86 -12.74 1.35
N SER A 258 6.73 -13.17 1.92
CA SER A 258 6.44 -14.60 2.08
C SER A 258 4.95 -14.93 1.86
N GLY A 259 4.64 -16.23 1.74
CA GLY A 259 3.28 -16.74 1.60
C GLY A 259 2.54 -16.13 0.40
N ALA A 260 1.23 -15.99 0.51
CA ALA A 260 0.39 -15.50 -0.58
C ALA A 260 0.72 -14.06 -1.06
N ILE A 261 1.33 -13.23 -0.21
CA ILE A 261 1.88 -11.93 -0.63
C ILE A 261 3.02 -12.13 -1.63
N ALA A 262 3.92 -13.09 -1.36
CA ALA A 262 5.04 -13.41 -2.25
C ALA A 262 4.56 -13.92 -3.60
N ASP A 263 3.47 -14.72 -3.65
CA ASP A 263 2.91 -15.22 -4.91
C ASP A 263 2.49 -14.07 -5.83
N VAL A 264 1.77 -13.07 -5.29
CA VAL A 264 1.38 -11.86 -6.04
C VAL A 264 2.62 -11.07 -6.46
N TRP A 265 3.56 -10.86 -5.55
CA TRP A 265 4.77 -10.08 -5.82
C TRP A 265 5.65 -10.74 -6.90
N HIS A 266 5.82 -12.08 -6.86
CA HIS A 266 6.56 -12.83 -7.86
C HIS A 266 5.89 -12.79 -9.24
N ALA A 267 4.56 -12.90 -9.29
CA ALA A 267 3.80 -12.78 -10.53
C ALA A 267 4.02 -11.41 -11.24
N HIS A 268 4.40 -10.38 -10.49
CA HIS A 268 4.68 -9.04 -11.00
C HIS A 268 6.19 -8.72 -11.12
N GLY A 269 7.07 -9.73 -11.13
CA GLY A 269 8.51 -9.57 -11.37
C GLY A 269 9.34 -9.26 -10.14
N SER A 270 8.81 -9.50 -8.95
CA SER A 270 9.52 -9.31 -7.67
C SER A 270 10.05 -7.89 -7.47
N ALA A 271 11.20 -7.72 -6.82
CA ALA A 271 11.80 -6.40 -6.59
C ALA A 271 12.19 -5.66 -7.87
N SER A 272 12.49 -6.40 -8.94
CA SER A 272 12.81 -5.84 -10.27
C SER A 272 11.56 -5.45 -11.07
N GLY A 273 10.39 -5.92 -10.66
CA GLY A 273 9.12 -5.61 -11.29
C GLY A 273 8.62 -4.22 -10.90
N TRP A 274 7.46 -3.85 -11.48
CA TRP A 274 6.86 -2.52 -11.26
C TRP A 274 6.41 -2.27 -9.82
N ILE A 275 6.10 -3.31 -9.02
CA ILE A 275 5.75 -3.20 -7.60
C ILE A 275 6.96 -2.72 -6.77
N GLY A 276 8.17 -3.17 -7.12
CA GLY A 276 9.40 -2.88 -6.40
C GLY A 276 9.59 -3.73 -5.15
N GLY A 277 10.58 -3.38 -4.33
CA GLY A 277 10.89 -4.07 -3.07
C GLY A 277 9.90 -3.72 -1.96
N ALA A 278 9.75 -4.63 -0.98
CA ALA A 278 8.96 -4.38 0.22
C ALA A 278 9.56 -3.25 1.07
N THR A 279 8.72 -2.36 1.57
CA THR A 279 9.12 -1.19 2.39
C THR A 279 8.68 -1.31 3.85
N ASP A 280 7.89 -2.33 4.17
CA ASP A 280 7.33 -2.58 5.49
C ASP A 280 7.22 -4.09 5.74
N ASP A 281 7.04 -4.52 6.99
CA ASP A 281 6.77 -5.90 7.34
C ASP A 281 5.36 -6.32 6.90
N MET A 282 5.16 -7.61 6.69
CA MET A 282 3.84 -8.17 6.44
C MET A 282 2.95 -7.95 7.67
N ARG A 283 1.76 -7.41 7.44
CA ARG A 283 0.78 -7.08 8.46
C ARG A 283 -0.44 -8.00 8.37
N GLY A 284 -0.81 -8.63 9.50
CA GLY A 284 -2.10 -9.28 9.67
C GLY A 284 -3.20 -8.28 10.06
N TRP A 285 -4.46 -8.58 9.77
CA TRP A 285 -5.60 -7.73 10.05
C TRP A 285 -6.60 -8.39 11.00
N ALA A 286 -7.00 -7.66 12.05
CA ALA A 286 -8.00 -8.14 13.01
C ALA A 286 -9.42 -8.16 12.42
N SER A 287 -9.70 -7.34 11.40
CA SER A 287 -11.00 -7.22 10.73
C SER A 287 -11.30 -8.33 9.72
N GLY A 288 -10.55 -9.42 9.73
CA GLY A 288 -10.74 -10.60 8.89
C GLY A 288 -9.41 -11.30 8.62
N PRO A 289 -9.40 -12.63 8.43
CA PRO A 289 -8.16 -13.35 8.18
C PRO A 289 -7.55 -12.92 6.85
N GLY A 290 -6.34 -12.39 6.91
CA GLY A 290 -5.60 -11.96 5.73
C GLY A 290 -4.41 -11.09 6.08
N TRP A 291 -3.65 -10.73 5.06
CA TRP A 291 -2.37 -10.04 5.19
C TRP A 291 -2.27 -8.90 4.18
N SER A 292 -1.48 -7.90 4.53
CA SER A 292 -1.02 -6.89 3.59
C SER A 292 0.45 -6.59 3.80
N GLN A 293 1.10 -6.08 2.75
CA GLN A 293 2.47 -5.60 2.83
C GLN A 293 2.66 -4.43 1.87
N ARG A 294 3.43 -3.44 2.31
CA ARG A 294 3.73 -2.24 1.53
C ARG A 294 4.99 -2.43 0.71
N PHE A 295 4.93 -1.95 -0.52
CA PHE A 295 6.06 -1.98 -1.44
C PHE A 295 6.35 -0.57 -1.98
N ALA A 296 7.42 -0.41 -2.73
CA ALA A 296 7.83 0.89 -3.25
C ALA A 296 6.71 1.58 -4.06
N ASN A 297 6.04 0.86 -4.97
CA ASN A 297 5.08 1.45 -5.90
C ASN A 297 3.64 0.91 -5.73
N ALA A 298 3.40 -0.07 -4.86
CA ALA A 298 2.09 -0.67 -4.59
C ALA A 298 1.98 -1.13 -3.14
N ASP A 299 0.76 -1.45 -2.69
CA ASP A 299 0.51 -2.30 -1.54
C ASP A 299 -0.16 -3.59 -2.04
N ILE A 300 0.21 -4.73 -1.46
CA ILE A 300 -0.44 -6.00 -1.75
C ILE A 300 -1.33 -6.37 -0.57
N PHE A 301 -2.56 -6.76 -0.88
CA PHE A 301 -3.54 -7.25 0.08
C PHE A 301 -4.01 -8.64 -0.32
N VAL A 302 -4.01 -9.57 0.63
CA VAL A 302 -4.48 -10.95 0.42
C VAL A 302 -5.44 -11.32 1.55
N LYS A 303 -6.71 -11.50 1.23
CA LYS A 303 -7.70 -12.09 2.13
C LYS A 303 -7.54 -13.62 2.10
N ALA A 304 -7.58 -14.28 3.25
CA ALA A 304 -7.41 -15.73 3.33
C ALA A 304 -8.42 -16.46 2.43
N GLY A 305 -7.91 -17.37 1.60
CA GLY A 305 -8.72 -18.15 0.65
C GLY A 305 -9.21 -17.41 -0.60
N GLN A 306 -8.72 -16.18 -0.83
CA GLN A 306 -9.05 -15.37 -2.00
C GLN A 306 -7.78 -14.95 -2.76
N PRO A 307 -7.89 -14.61 -4.05
CA PRO A 307 -6.79 -14.01 -4.79
C PRO A 307 -6.28 -12.73 -4.11
N GLY A 308 -4.98 -12.49 -4.21
CA GLY A 308 -4.39 -11.25 -3.74
C GLY A 308 -4.49 -10.15 -4.79
N HIS A 309 -4.59 -8.91 -4.33
CA HIS A 309 -4.74 -7.73 -5.17
C HIS A 309 -3.71 -6.66 -4.83
N THR A 310 -3.32 -5.91 -5.86
CA THR A 310 -2.45 -4.74 -5.73
C THR A 310 -3.28 -3.48 -5.61
N VAL A 311 -2.88 -2.55 -4.75
CA VAL A 311 -3.46 -1.21 -4.64
C VAL A 311 -2.38 -0.18 -4.96
N THR A 312 -2.63 0.70 -5.95
CA THR A 312 -1.59 1.54 -6.55
C THR A 312 -2.03 3.00 -6.73
N GLY A 313 -1.07 3.89 -6.98
CA GLY A 313 -1.32 5.27 -7.38
C GLY A 313 -2.17 6.08 -6.41
N PRO A 314 -3.01 6.99 -6.91
CA PRO A 314 -3.93 7.78 -6.10
C PRO A 314 -4.94 6.94 -5.30
N ILE A 315 -5.37 5.78 -5.84
CA ILE A 315 -6.25 4.82 -5.13
C ILE A 315 -5.57 4.32 -3.85
N ARG A 316 -4.26 3.98 -3.93
CA ARG A 316 -3.45 3.58 -2.78
C ARG A 316 -3.43 4.64 -1.69
N THR A 317 -3.22 5.89 -2.09
CA THR A 317 -3.19 7.03 -1.17
C THR A 317 -4.54 7.21 -0.49
N GLU A 318 -5.62 7.17 -1.26
CA GLU A 318 -6.98 7.29 -0.73
C GLU A 318 -7.33 6.13 0.21
N TYR A 319 -7.03 4.88 -0.17
CA TYR A 319 -7.32 3.70 0.63
C TYR A 319 -6.61 3.74 2.00
N ARG A 320 -5.34 4.15 2.02
CA ARG A 320 -4.60 4.38 3.27
C ARG A 320 -5.23 5.45 4.14
N LEU A 321 -5.68 6.55 3.55
CA LEU A 321 -6.29 7.68 4.27
C LEU A 321 -7.64 7.31 4.91
N VAL A 322 -8.42 6.44 4.28
CA VAL A 322 -9.72 6.01 4.83
C VAL A 322 -9.58 4.86 5.85
N GLY A 323 -8.38 4.28 6.03
CA GLY A 323 -8.11 3.26 7.06
C GLY A 323 -8.00 1.83 6.53
N GLU A 324 -7.80 1.67 5.24
CA GLU A 324 -7.53 0.38 4.58
C GLU A 324 -8.60 -0.68 4.88
N VAL A 325 -8.22 -1.93 5.16
CA VAL A 325 -9.14 -3.05 5.46
C VAL A 325 -10.04 -2.79 6.67
N ALA A 326 -9.59 -1.96 7.63
CA ALA A 326 -10.38 -1.60 8.80
C ALA A 326 -11.48 -0.55 8.51
N SER A 327 -11.48 0.05 7.33
CA SER A 327 -12.50 1.00 6.88
C SER A 327 -13.79 0.30 6.46
N GLY A 328 -14.82 1.07 6.19
CA GLY A 328 -16.07 0.57 5.58
C GLY A 328 -15.90 0.00 4.16
N LEU A 329 -14.73 0.17 3.54
CA LEU A 329 -14.42 -0.45 2.24
C LEU A 329 -14.05 -1.93 2.36
N GLY A 330 -13.40 -2.36 3.46
CA GLY A 330 -12.92 -3.74 3.58
C GLY A 330 -11.81 -4.08 2.58
N TRP A 331 -11.70 -5.35 2.21
CA TRP A 331 -10.67 -5.88 1.32
C TRP A 331 -10.86 -5.48 -0.15
N PRO A 332 -9.75 -5.26 -0.93
CA PRO A 332 -9.87 -5.09 -2.37
C PRO A 332 -10.37 -6.40 -3.03
N ARG A 333 -11.20 -6.25 -4.04
CA ARG A 333 -11.80 -7.35 -4.84
C ARG A 333 -11.25 -7.43 -6.25
N THR A 334 -10.68 -6.36 -6.73
CA THR A 334 -10.05 -6.27 -8.06
C THR A 334 -8.72 -5.55 -7.95
N ASP A 335 -7.90 -5.62 -8.98
CA ASP A 335 -6.84 -4.65 -9.21
C ASP A 335 -7.40 -3.36 -9.79
N ARG A 336 -6.57 -2.33 -9.95
CA ARG A 336 -6.94 -1.05 -10.56
C ARG A 336 -7.38 -1.24 -12.00
N VAL A 337 -8.60 -0.78 -12.33
CA VAL A 337 -9.22 -0.84 -13.67
C VAL A 337 -9.22 0.56 -14.27
N VAL A 338 -8.63 0.70 -15.46
CA VAL A 338 -8.64 1.97 -16.22
C VAL A 338 -9.93 2.11 -17.01
N ILE A 339 -10.55 3.29 -16.95
CA ILE A 339 -11.77 3.65 -17.68
C ILE A 339 -11.63 5.03 -18.30
N ALA A 340 -12.57 5.43 -19.15
CA ALA A 340 -12.61 6.77 -19.70
C ALA A 340 -12.70 7.81 -18.56
N GLY A 341 -11.79 8.78 -18.54
CA GLY A 341 -11.75 9.85 -17.54
C GLY A 341 -11.01 9.49 -16.24
N GLY A 342 -10.46 8.26 -16.09
CA GLY A 342 -9.72 7.89 -14.90
C GLY A 342 -9.56 6.39 -14.68
N ALA A 343 -9.72 5.96 -13.43
CA ALA A 343 -9.68 4.56 -13.04
C ALA A 343 -10.55 4.30 -11.82
N TYR A 344 -10.75 3.03 -11.49
CA TYR A 344 -11.37 2.63 -10.23
C TYR A 344 -10.77 1.33 -9.70
N GLN A 345 -11.08 1.03 -8.45
CA GLN A 345 -10.83 -0.27 -7.84
C GLN A 345 -11.98 -0.63 -6.91
N ASP A 346 -12.45 -1.88 -7.01
CA ASP A 346 -13.53 -2.40 -6.20
C ASP A 346 -13.01 -2.97 -4.88
N PHE A 347 -13.81 -2.74 -3.83
CA PHE A 347 -13.62 -3.24 -2.49
C PHE A 347 -14.89 -3.91 -1.99
N GLU A 348 -14.83 -4.65 -0.89
CA GLU A 348 -16.01 -5.36 -0.35
C GLU A 348 -17.19 -4.45 -0.03
N GLY A 349 -16.92 -3.27 0.52
CA GLY A 349 -17.92 -2.31 0.97
C GLY A 349 -18.04 -1.06 0.09
N GLY A 350 -17.48 -1.05 -1.13
CA GLY A 350 -17.56 0.10 -2.01
C GLY A 350 -16.51 0.14 -3.10
N ARG A 351 -16.20 1.33 -3.57
CA ARG A 351 -15.26 1.57 -4.67
C ARG A 351 -14.45 2.83 -4.43
N ILE A 352 -13.18 2.84 -4.85
CA ILE A 352 -12.41 4.07 -4.97
C ILE A 352 -12.32 4.43 -6.45
N TYR A 353 -12.67 5.66 -6.77
CA TYR A 353 -12.51 6.24 -8.10
C TYR A 353 -11.31 7.18 -8.11
N GLU A 354 -10.47 7.05 -9.13
CA GLU A 354 -9.34 7.93 -9.46
C GLU A 354 -9.67 8.73 -10.70
N ARG A 355 -9.66 10.04 -10.59
CA ARG A 355 -9.89 10.98 -11.70
C ARG A 355 -8.63 11.18 -12.52
N SER A 356 -8.76 11.59 -13.77
CA SER A 356 -7.63 11.90 -14.66
C SER A 356 -6.72 13.03 -14.15
N ASP A 357 -7.20 13.86 -13.22
CA ASP A 357 -6.42 14.91 -12.55
C ASP A 357 -5.58 14.40 -11.36
N GLY A 358 -5.58 13.08 -11.10
CA GLY A 358 -4.82 12.42 -10.04
C GLY A 358 -5.48 12.46 -8.65
N ARG A 359 -6.69 13.00 -8.51
CA ARG A 359 -7.44 12.91 -7.26
C ARG A 359 -8.18 11.59 -7.19
N ALA A 360 -8.27 11.01 -6.00
CA ALA A 360 -9.05 9.79 -5.77
C ALA A 360 -9.98 9.96 -4.56
N PHE A 361 -11.16 9.35 -4.65
CA PHE A 361 -12.16 9.41 -3.59
C PHE A 361 -12.88 8.08 -3.43
N ALA A 362 -12.99 7.63 -2.19
CA ALA A 362 -13.75 6.46 -1.81
C ALA A 362 -15.24 6.76 -1.78
N ILE A 363 -16.05 5.85 -2.31
CA ILE A 363 -17.51 5.81 -2.10
C ILE A 363 -17.81 4.50 -1.40
N ALA A 364 -18.25 4.55 -0.15
CA ALA A 364 -18.63 3.38 0.63
C ALA A 364 -20.16 3.16 0.61
N ALA A 365 -20.57 1.91 0.90
CA ALA A 365 -21.97 1.60 1.09
C ALA A 365 -22.58 2.45 2.25
N PRO A 366 -23.85 2.87 2.16
CA PRO A 366 -24.83 2.63 1.08
C PRO A 366 -24.75 3.64 -0.07
N MET A 367 -23.94 4.71 0.01
CA MET A 367 -23.83 5.72 -1.07
C MET A 367 -23.32 5.12 -2.37
N PHE A 368 -22.43 4.10 -2.30
CA PHE A 368 -21.92 3.40 -3.47
C PHE A 368 -23.03 2.71 -4.26
N ALA A 369 -23.87 1.91 -3.61
CA ALA A 369 -24.99 1.24 -4.28
C ALA A 369 -25.96 2.23 -4.94
N LEU A 370 -26.19 3.37 -4.29
CA LEU A 370 -27.02 4.44 -4.82
C LEU A 370 -26.39 5.10 -6.06
N HIS A 371 -25.08 5.36 -6.04
CA HIS A 371 -24.34 5.92 -7.16
C HIS A 371 -24.28 4.93 -8.35
N GLU A 372 -24.12 3.63 -8.09
CA GLU A 372 -24.22 2.60 -9.13
C GLU A 372 -25.60 2.56 -9.80
N SER A 373 -26.68 2.67 -9.00
CA SER A 373 -28.06 2.58 -9.51
C SER A 373 -28.42 3.69 -10.51
N VAL A 374 -27.64 4.79 -10.52
CA VAL A 374 -27.84 5.93 -11.44
C VAL A 374 -26.77 6.03 -12.53
N GLY A 375 -26.02 4.94 -12.76
CA GLY A 375 -25.04 4.82 -13.85
C GLY A 375 -23.61 5.18 -13.48
N ASN A 376 -23.27 5.20 -12.19
CA ASN A 376 -21.93 5.48 -11.64
C ASN A 376 -21.32 6.78 -12.19
N VAL A 377 -20.00 6.83 -12.47
CA VAL A 377 -19.31 8.03 -13.00
C VAL A 377 -19.73 8.41 -14.42
N PHE A 378 -20.40 7.53 -15.14
CA PHE A 378 -20.95 7.77 -16.47
C PHE A 378 -22.42 8.22 -16.42
N GLY A 379 -23.04 8.18 -15.26
CA GLY A 379 -24.43 8.58 -15.04
C GLY A 379 -24.60 10.07 -14.75
N ALA A 380 -25.79 10.43 -14.33
CA ALA A 380 -26.22 11.82 -14.16
C ALA A 380 -25.44 12.62 -13.09
N TYR A 381 -24.76 11.94 -12.17
CA TYR A 381 -24.03 12.60 -11.06
C TYR A 381 -22.53 12.73 -11.33
N GLY A 382 -21.97 11.96 -12.23
CA GLY A 382 -20.56 12.03 -12.59
C GLY A 382 -19.62 11.50 -11.50
N TRP A 383 -18.40 11.99 -11.50
CA TRP A 383 -17.33 11.56 -10.60
C TRP A 383 -17.46 12.14 -9.19
N PRO A 384 -17.03 11.40 -8.13
CA PRO A 384 -16.93 11.97 -6.79
C PRO A 384 -15.91 13.11 -6.79
N THR A 385 -16.23 14.19 -6.04
CA THR A 385 -15.39 15.39 -5.90
C THR A 385 -14.89 15.60 -4.48
N SER A 386 -15.44 14.84 -3.52
CA SER A 386 -14.98 14.81 -2.12
C SER A 386 -15.06 13.41 -1.54
N ARG A 387 -14.43 13.20 -0.36
CA ARG A 387 -14.78 12.09 0.52
C ARG A 387 -16.13 12.36 1.18
N ALA A 388 -16.77 11.31 1.69
CA ALA A 388 -17.89 11.49 2.59
C ALA A 388 -17.43 12.22 3.86
N TYR A 389 -18.20 13.21 4.31
CA TYR A 389 -17.94 13.96 5.55
C TYR A 389 -19.21 14.17 6.37
N ALA A 390 -19.03 14.33 7.67
CA ALA A 390 -20.14 14.52 8.58
C ALA A 390 -20.83 15.88 8.39
N VAL A 391 -22.16 15.87 8.44
CA VAL A 391 -23.01 17.05 8.42
C VAL A 391 -24.12 16.91 9.48
N ALA A 392 -24.86 17.97 9.73
CA ALA A 392 -26.00 17.89 10.67
C ALA A 392 -27.02 16.85 10.18
N GLY A 393 -27.26 15.83 11.00
CA GLY A 393 -28.23 14.76 10.73
C GLY A 393 -27.68 13.56 9.95
N GLY A 394 -26.37 13.53 9.60
CA GLY A 394 -25.79 12.42 8.87
C GLY A 394 -24.44 12.72 8.24
N SER A 395 -24.23 12.25 7.01
CA SER A 395 -23.04 12.57 6.19
C SER A 395 -23.44 12.92 4.76
N THR A 396 -22.51 13.56 4.05
CA THR A 396 -22.68 13.89 2.63
C THR A 396 -21.40 13.64 1.86
N GLN A 397 -21.54 13.40 0.55
CA GLN A 397 -20.44 13.29 -0.41
C GLN A 397 -20.85 14.04 -1.68
N THR A 398 -19.94 14.86 -2.23
CA THR A 398 -20.20 15.63 -3.43
C THR A 398 -19.71 14.94 -4.69
N PHE A 399 -20.41 15.21 -5.81
CA PHE A 399 -20.13 14.72 -7.14
C PHE A 399 -20.10 15.89 -8.13
N ASP A 400 -19.70 15.63 -9.39
CA ASP A 400 -19.65 16.69 -10.41
C ASP A 400 -21.01 17.40 -10.57
N HIS A 401 -22.14 16.67 -10.44
CA HIS A 401 -23.47 17.18 -10.71
C HIS A 401 -24.44 16.99 -9.54
N GLY A 402 -23.95 17.10 -8.31
CA GLY A 402 -24.80 17.03 -7.13
C GLY A 402 -24.14 16.48 -5.89
N ALA A 403 -24.93 15.89 -4.98
CA ALA A 403 -24.45 15.31 -3.73
C ALA A 403 -25.28 14.12 -3.28
N ALA A 404 -24.64 13.15 -2.63
CA ALA A 404 -25.31 12.11 -1.84
C ALA A 404 -25.38 12.52 -0.38
N TYR A 405 -26.48 12.20 0.27
CA TYR A 405 -26.72 12.39 1.70
C TYR A 405 -27.07 11.05 2.33
N GLN A 406 -26.41 10.71 3.42
CA GLN A 406 -26.70 9.52 4.20
C GLN A 406 -27.23 9.90 5.58
N THR A 407 -28.34 9.29 5.96
CA THR A 407 -29.00 9.45 7.27
C THR A 407 -29.23 8.07 7.89
N SER A 408 -29.79 8.02 9.08
CA SER A 408 -30.26 6.76 9.69
C SER A 408 -31.41 6.08 8.92
N SER A 409 -32.14 6.83 8.07
CA SER A 409 -33.26 6.31 7.28
C SER A 409 -32.85 5.88 5.86
N GLY A 410 -31.61 6.15 5.42
CA GLY A 410 -31.13 5.77 4.11
C GLY A 410 -30.16 6.76 3.48
N ALA A 411 -29.83 6.51 2.21
CA ALA A 411 -29.01 7.39 1.39
C ALA A 411 -29.84 7.96 0.23
N TYR A 412 -29.62 9.23 -0.10
CA TYR A 412 -30.41 10.00 -1.06
C TYR A 412 -29.52 10.87 -1.93
N LEU A 413 -29.80 10.92 -3.23
CA LEU A 413 -29.11 11.78 -4.19
C LEU A 413 -29.90 13.06 -4.44
N LEU A 414 -29.20 14.18 -4.42
CA LEU A 414 -29.69 15.46 -4.90
C LEU A 414 -28.86 15.88 -6.12
N ASN A 415 -29.53 16.19 -7.23
CA ASN A 415 -28.86 16.81 -8.36
C ASN A 415 -28.40 18.23 -7.99
N GLU A 416 -27.59 18.82 -8.85
CA GLU A 416 -26.95 20.12 -8.61
C GLU A 416 -27.96 21.20 -8.23
N SER A 417 -29.11 21.27 -8.89
CA SER A 417 -30.10 22.32 -8.64
C SER A 417 -30.76 22.21 -7.26
N TRP A 418 -31.07 20.98 -6.81
CA TRP A 418 -31.59 20.76 -5.47
C TRP A 418 -30.53 20.95 -4.40
N ASN A 419 -29.30 20.49 -4.66
CA ASN A 419 -28.18 20.64 -3.74
C ASN A 419 -27.82 22.13 -3.55
N SER A 420 -27.75 22.91 -4.61
CA SER A 420 -27.49 24.36 -4.58
C SER A 420 -28.59 25.11 -3.80
N TRP A 421 -29.86 24.75 -4.02
CA TRP A 421 -30.96 25.33 -3.24
C TRP A 421 -30.84 25.03 -1.74
N LEU A 422 -30.54 23.78 -1.38
CA LEU A 422 -30.38 23.39 0.03
C LEU A 422 -29.19 24.12 0.65
N THR A 423 -28.08 24.22 -0.05
CA THR A 423 -26.87 24.94 0.39
C THR A 423 -27.18 26.41 0.63
N ALA A 424 -27.87 27.08 -0.30
CA ALA A 424 -28.28 28.48 -0.16
C ALA A 424 -29.25 28.69 1.02
N ALA A 425 -29.99 27.67 1.41
CA ALA A 425 -30.90 27.69 2.58
C ALA A 425 -30.20 27.40 3.92
N GLY A 426 -28.85 27.36 3.96
CA GLY A 426 -28.04 27.08 5.15
C GLY A 426 -27.62 25.61 5.28
N GLY A 427 -27.77 24.81 4.23
CA GLY A 427 -27.40 23.40 4.20
C GLY A 427 -28.20 22.55 5.17
N THR A 428 -27.64 21.42 5.58
CA THR A 428 -28.29 20.47 6.49
C THR A 428 -28.45 21.00 7.93
N ALA A 429 -27.62 21.99 8.33
CA ALA A 429 -27.75 22.69 9.62
C ALA A 429 -28.84 23.77 9.57
N GLY A 430 -29.26 24.18 8.37
CA GLY A 430 -30.29 25.19 8.16
C GLY A 430 -31.69 24.75 8.60
N LYS A 431 -32.65 25.64 8.38
CA LYS A 431 -34.03 25.45 8.84
C LYS A 431 -34.76 24.23 8.23
N TYR A 432 -34.31 23.74 7.09
CA TYR A 432 -34.95 22.62 6.41
C TYR A 432 -34.40 21.25 6.80
N GLY A 433 -33.16 21.18 7.35
CA GLY A 433 -32.54 19.95 7.77
C GLY A 433 -31.96 19.14 6.59
N ILE A 434 -31.66 17.87 6.85
CA ILE A 434 -31.02 16.94 5.90
C ILE A 434 -32.09 16.25 5.01
N PRO A 435 -31.79 15.90 3.74
CA PRO A 435 -32.67 15.08 2.90
C PRO A 435 -33.00 13.73 3.53
N VAL A 436 -34.27 13.34 3.51
CA VAL A 436 -34.80 12.07 4.01
C VAL A 436 -35.62 11.31 2.97
N SER A 437 -35.63 11.78 1.73
CA SER A 437 -36.18 11.08 0.57
C SER A 437 -35.37 11.39 -0.68
N SER A 438 -35.51 10.57 -1.71
CA SER A 438 -35.17 10.97 -3.07
C SER A 438 -36.14 12.02 -3.58
N VAL A 439 -35.73 12.79 -4.59
CA VAL A 439 -36.62 13.72 -5.30
C VAL A 439 -37.72 12.92 -6.00
N GLN A 440 -38.96 13.28 -5.78
CA GLN A 440 -40.15 12.60 -6.34
C GLN A 440 -40.94 13.55 -7.24
N SER A 441 -41.48 13.03 -8.32
CA SER A 441 -42.42 13.79 -9.17
C SER A 441 -43.79 13.86 -8.51
N VAL A 442 -44.42 15.04 -8.53
CA VAL A 442 -45.77 15.32 -8.06
C VAL A 442 -46.54 15.90 -9.21
N GLY A 443 -47.42 15.09 -9.80
CA GLY A 443 -48.08 15.48 -11.08
C GLY A 443 -47.07 15.59 -12.22
N THR A 444 -47.35 16.45 -13.20
CA THR A 444 -46.58 16.55 -14.46
C THR A 444 -45.43 17.57 -14.40
N SER A 445 -45.43 18.52 -13.49
CA SER A 445 -44.53 19.68 -13.52
C SER A 445 -43.87 20.03 -12.16
N THR A 446 -44.27 19.35 -11.10
CA THR A 446 -43.76 19.63 -9.74
C THR A 446 -42.94 18.47 -9.24
N GLN A 447 -41.81 18.77 -8.57
CA GLN A 447 -41.01 17.81 -7.85
C GLN A 447 -41.10 18.07 -6.35
N ARG A 448 -41.02 17.02 -5.53
CA ARG A 448 -40.96 17.08 -4.07
C ARG A 448 -39.66 16.51 -3.55
N LEU A 449 -39.08 17.17 -2.56
CA LEU A 449 -38.00 16.68 -1.72
C LEU A 449 -38.43 16.74 -0.26
N LEU A 450 -38.39 15.60 0.45
CA LEU A 450 -38.57 15.58 1.87
C LEU A 450 -37.25 15.75 2.60
N LEU A 451 -37.26 16.64 3.59
CA LEU A 451 -36.14 16.91 4.48
C LEU A 451 -36.57 16.65 5.91
N SER A 452 -35.63 16.49 6.82
CA SER A 452 -35.93 16.15 8.23
C SER A 452 -36.78 17.20 8.96
N LYS A 453 -36.89 18.43 8.45
CA LYS A 453 -37.65 19.54 9.03
C LYS A 453 -38.56 20.27 8.02
N ALA A 454 -38.68 19.77 6.78
CA ALA A 454 -39.44 20.45 5.74
C ALA A 454 -39.87 19.50 4.62
N ALA A 455 -40.90 19.90 3.87
CA ALA A 455 -41.24 19.38 2.55
C ALA A 455 -41.06 20.51 1.53
N ALA A 456 -40.13 20.33 0.58
CA ALA A 456 -39.83 21.32 -0.46
C ALA A 456 -40.43 20.88 -1.81
N TYR A 457 -41.06 21.81 -2.49
CA TYR A 457 -41.71 21.61 -3.81
C TYR A 457 -41.11 22.56 -4.82
N ARG A 458 -40.74 22.01 -5.98
CA ARG A 458 -40.19 22.78 -7.10
C ARG A 458 -41.08 22.65 -8.31
N THR A 459 -41.52 23.79 -8.83
CA THR A 459 -42.23 23.90 -10.10
C THR A 459 -41.48 24.90 -10.99
N GLY A 460 -40.97 24.43 -12.12
CA GLY A 460 -40.06 25.21 -12.94
C GLY A 460 -38.79 25.62 -12.14
N SER A 461 -38.48 26.91 -12.09
CA SER A 461 -37.37 27.48 -11.32
C SER A 461 -37.72 27.83 -9.88
N THR A 462 -39.00 27.80 -9.50
CA THR A 462 -39.45 28.23 -8.17
C THR A 462 -39.47 27.04 -7.19
N THR A 463 -38.81 27.19 -6.03
CA THR A 463 -38.86 26.21 -4.95
C THR A 463 -39.54 26.84 -3.72
N LEU A 464 -40.61 26.21 -3.24
CA LEU A 464 -41.35 26.59 -2.04
C LEU A 464 -41.19 25.47 -1.00
N ALA A 465 -41.02 25.84 0.26
CA ALA A 465 -40.90 24.86 1.34
C ALA A 465 -42.00 25.08 2.39
N VAL A 466 -42.55 23.97 2.87
CA VAL A 466 -43.38 23.90 4.08
C VAL A 466 -42.47 23.48 5.23
N ALA A 467 -42.23 24.38 6.16
CA ALA A 467 -41.26 24.19 7.25
C ALA A 467 -41.79 24.73 8.57
N ASP A 468 -40.98 24.68 9.61
CA ASP A 468 -41.25 25.22 10.93
C ASP A 468 -42.59 24.66 11.47
N GLN A 469 -43.45 25.52 12.03
CA GLN A 469 -44.73 25.16 12.62
C GLN A 469 -45.75 24.57 11.63
N PHE A 470 -45.54 24.73 10.33
CA PHE A 470 -46.43 24.18 9.30
C PHE A 470 -46.07 22.74 8.89
N PHE A 471 -44.81 22.30 9.12
CA PHE A 471 -44.33 21.03 8.63
C PHE A 471 -45.03 19.81 9.25
N ALA A 472 -45.07 19.74 10.57
CA ALA A 472 -45.66 18.58 11.25
C ALA A 472 -47.14 18.37 10.93
N PRO A 473 -48.01 19.42 10.99
CA PRO A 473 -49.43 19.27 10.60
C PRO A 473 -49.60 18.91 9.11
N TYR A 474 -48.72 19.38 8.24
CA TYR A 474 -48.74 19.07 6.81
C TYR A 474 -48.32 17.62 6.53
N ALA A 475 -47.31 17.13 7.24
CA ALA A 475 -46.89 15.73 7.15
C ALA A 475 -47.96 14.75 7.67
N GLN A 476 -48.69 15.12 8.74
CA GLN A 476 -49.82 14.32 9.28
C GLN A 476 -50.98 14.15 8.29
N GLN A 477 -51.11 15.03 7.32
CA GLN A 477 -52.13 14.97 6.27
C GLN A 477 -51.62 14.33 4.97
N ASP A 478 -50.51 13.58 5.01
CA ASP A 478 -49.86 12.96 3.85
C ASP A 478 -49.44 13.99 2.79
N TYR A 479 -48.91 15.12 3.26
CA TYR A 479 -48.30 16.18 2.45
C TYR A 479 -49.30 16.71 1.37
N GLU A 480 -48.85 16.78 0.07
CA GLU A 480 -49.65 17.29 -1.03
C GLU A 480 -50.87 16.42 -1.38
N LYS A 481 -50.93 15.21 -0.88
CA LYS A 481 -52.07 14.31 -1.09
C LYS A 481 -53.23 14.64 -0.15
N GLY A 482 -52.95 15.37 0.95
CA GLY A 482 -53.99 15.86 1.83
C GLY A 482 -54.78 17.06 1.26
N ALA A 483 -55.73 17.54 2.04
CA ALA A 483 -56.68 18.60 1.62
C ALA A 483 -56.00 19.93 1.23
N LEU A 484 -54.75 20.18 1.74
CA LEU A 484 -54.03 21.41 1.42
C LEU A 484 -53.38 21.40 0.03
N GLY A 485 -52.97 20.24 -0.48
CA GLY A 485 -52.26 20.17 -1.73
C GLY A 485 -50.86 20.80 -1.66
N VAL A 486 -50.29 21.19 -2.79
CA VAL A 486 -48.94 21.81 -2.88
C VAL A 486 -48.94 23.25 -2.38
N PRO A 487 -47.83 23.77 -1.79
CA PRO A 487 -47.73 25.17 -1.42
C PRO A 487 -47.75 26.10 -2.62
N LYS A 488 -48.41 27.22 -2.51
CA LYS A 488 -48.48 28.30 -3.55
C LYS A 488 -47.59 29.50 -3.19
N ALA A 489 -47.23 29.66 -1.95
CA ALA A 489 -46.36 30.74 -1.47
C ALA A 489 -45.50 30.30 -0.29
N SER A 490 -44.41 31.03 -0.01
CA SER A 490 -43.69 30.91 1.25
C SER A 490 -44.55 31.36 2.43
N SER A 491 -44.26 30.80 3.60
CA SER A 491 -44.90 31.27 4.83
C SER A 491 -44.58 32.75 5.09
N LYS A 492 -45.56 33.51 5.60
CA LYS A 492 -45.38 34.91 5.97
C LYS A 492 -45.95 35.19 7.37
N SER A 493 -45.32 36.11 8.07
CA SER A 493 -45.83 36.58 9.34
C SER A 493 -47.06 37.48 9.11
N VAL A 494 -48.06 37.36 9.97
CA VAL A 494 -49.27 38.17 10.02
C VAL A 494 -49.56 38.58 11.47
N ALA A 495 -50.50 39.53 11.68
CA ALA A 495 -50.89 39.90 13.02
C ALA A 495 -51.40 38.67 13.80
N GLY A 496 -50.74 38.36 14.92
CA GLY A 496 -51.09 37.24 15.79
C GLY A 496 -50.59 35.87 15.35
N GLY A 497 -49.67 35.76 14.35
CA GLY A 497 -49.10 34.47 13.96
C GLY A 497 -48.44 34.43 12.59
N SER A 498 -48.61 33.32 11.90
CA SER A 498 -48.06 33.09 10.54
C SER A 498 -49.10 32.39 9.66
N VAL A 499 -48.97 32.56 8.35
CA VAL A 499 -49.83 31.92 7.35
C VAL A 499 -49.02 31.39 6.19
N GLN A 500 -49.42 30.25 5.64
CA GLN A 500 -48.92 29.73 4.38
C GLN A 500 -50.10 29.36 3.45
N GLU A 501 -49.97 29.66 2.20
CA GLU A 501 -51.00 29.41 1.16
C GLU A 501 -50.67 28.14 0.37
N PHE A 502 -51.69 27.34 0.10
CA PHE A 502 -51.66 26.06 -0.60
C PHE A 502 -52.70 25.99 -1.71
N ALA A 503 -52.61 24.99 -2.58
CA ALA A 503 -53.54 24.80 -3.69
C ALA A 503 -54.99 24.59 -3.18
N GLY A 504 -55.20 23.84 -2.10
CA GLY A 504 -56.51 23.54 -1.52
C GLY A 504 -56.95 24.50 -0.44
N GLY A 505 -56.17 25.52 -0.10
CA GLY A 505 -56.55 26.46 0.97
C GLY A 505 -55.38 27.14 1.66
N ARG A 506 -55.60 27.51 2.91
CA ARG A 506 -54.61 28.26 3.73
C ARG A 506 -54.42 27.60 5.07
N SER A 507 -53.16 27.43 5.51
CA SER A 507 -52.84 27.02 6.86
C SER A 507 -52.39 28.24 7.68
N THR A 508 -52.87 28.34 8.93
CA THR A 508 -52.55 29.44 9.84
C THR A 508 -52.02 28.88 11.15
N HIS A 509 -50.98 29.51 11.68
CA HIS A 509 -50.46 29.21 13.01
C HIS A 509 -50.61 30.48 13.87
N ARG A 510 -51.35 30.38 15.00
CA ARG A 510 -51.51 31.48 15.96
C ARG A 510 -50.39 31.41 16.98
N GLN A 511 -49.72 32.54 17.20
CA GLN A 511 -48.80 32.67 18.31
C GLN A 511 -49.60 32.68 19.62
N PRO A 512 -49.23 31.87 20.64
CA PRO A 512 -49.90 31.97 21.93
C PRO A 512 -49.73 33.38 22.47
N ALA A 513 -50.82 33.97 23.01
CA ALA A 513 -50.80 35.29 23.62
C ALA A 513 -49.69 35.34 24.67
N ARG A 514 -48.81 36.32 24.57
CA ARG A 514 -47.83 36.57 25.64
C ARG A 514 -48.62 36.91 26.90
N THR A 515 -48.69 36.01 27.85
CA THR A 515 -49.10 36.32 29.21
C THR A 515 -48.09 37.32 29.75
N GLN A 516 -48.53 38.59 29.86
CA GLN A 516 -47.78 39.59 30.62
C GLN A 516 -47.83 39.14 32.10
N SER A 517 -46.78 38.48 32.53
CA SER A 517 -46.54 38.38 33.98
C SER A 517 -46.16 39.76 34.46
N GLN A 518 -47.14 40.43 35.15
CA GLN A 518 -46.84 41.62 35.92
C GLN A 518 -45.81 41.25 36.98
N ARG A 519 -44.58 41.68 36.74
CA ARG A 519 -43.54 41.68 37.78
C ARG A 519 -43.90 42.76 38.82
N TRP A 520 -44.42 42.35 39.92
CA TRP A 520 -44.34 43.14 41.16
C TRP A 520 -42.87 43.06 41.64
N LEU A 521 -42.19 44.20 41.61
CA LEU A 521 -40.87 44.36 42.22
C LEU A 521 -41.07 44.91 43.63
N PRO A 522 -40.58 44.25 44.67
CA PRO A 522 -40.39 44.92 45.98
C PRO A 522 -39.02 45.66 45.87
N ARG A 523 -39.09 46.97 46.09
CA ARG A 523 -37.93 47.82 46.38
C ARG A 523 -37.30 47.39 47.71
N TRP A 524 -36.10 46.94 47.75
CA TRP A 524 -35.26 46.98 48.95
C TRP A 524 -33.98 47.75 48.64
N ARG A 525 -33.71 48.74 49.54
CA ARG A 525 -32.60 49.67 49.54
C ARG A 525 -31.32 48.95 49.88
N ALA A 526 -30.27 49.31 49.18
CA ALA A 526 -28.86 48.97 49.42
C ALA A 526 -28.39 49.53 50.78
N ARG A 527 -27.62 48.75 51.51
CA ARG A 527 -26.56 49.27 52.39
C ARG A 527 -25.28 48.50 52.07
N ALA A 528 -24.27 49.28 51.75
CA ALA A 528 -22.91 48.84 51.58
C ALA A 528 -22.29 48.43 52.92
N ALA A 529 -21.49 47.40 52.93
CA ALA A 529 -20.41 47.23 53.88
C ALA A 529 -19.26 46.48 53.22
N SER A 530 -18.16 47.16 53.23
CA SER A 530 -16.82 46.71 52.85
C SER A 530 -16.26 45.74 53.91
N ALA A 531 -15.55 44.72 53.52
CA ALA A 531 -14.39 44.22 54.25
C ALA A 531 -13.57 43.23 53.42
N ARG A 532 -12.35 43.45 53.48
CA ARG A 532 -11.06 42.98 52.95
C ARG A 532 -10.76 41.48 53.20
N SER A 533 -9.94 41.00 52.22
CA SER A 533 -8.72 40.16 52.38
C SER A 533 -8.82 38.84 53.16
N ASP A 534 -8.39 37.74 52.55
CA ASP A 534 -7.05 37.17 52.64
C ASP A 534 -7.01 35.79 51.99
N SER A 535 -5.97 35.58 51.21
CA SER A 535 -5.49 34.25 50.82
C SER A 535 -4.75 33.57 51.98
N PRO A 536 -4.62 32.24 52.01
CA PRO A 536 -3.29 31.75 51.74
C PRO A 536 -3.19 30.45 50.93
N GLN A 537 -2.07 30.37 50.22
CA GLN A 537 -1.44 29.18 49.68
C GLN A 537 -1.14 28.09 50.73
N ARG A 538 -1.11 26.83 50.32
CA ARG A 538 -0.10 25.76 50.55
C ARG A 538 -0.52 24.50 49.82
N ARG A 539 0.24 24.01 48.88
CA ARG A 539 1.42 23.10 48.79
C ARG A 539 1.21 21.70 49.39
N HIS A 540 1.63 20.72 48.53
CA HIS A 540 2.12 19.34 48.74
C HIS A 540 1.07 18.24 48.95
N ARG A 541 0.98 17.26 48.11
CA ARG A 541 1.97 16.21 47.74
C ARG A 541 1.63 15.63 46.35
#